data_88d935e2b31d6fbcf65f9887a950a4ed
#
_entry.id   88d935e2b31d6fbcf65f9887a950a4ed
#
_cell.length_a   1.000
_cell.length_b   1.000
_cell.length_c   1.000
_cell.angle_alpha   90.00
_cell.angle_beta   90.00
_cell.angle_gamma   90.00
#
_symmetry.space_group_name_H-M   'P 1'
#
loop_
_entity.id
_entity.type
_entity.pdbx_description
1 polymer ?
#
loop_
_entity_poly.entity_id
_entity_poly.type
_entity_poly.pdbx_seq_one_letter_code
_entity_poly.pdbx_strand_id
1 'polypeptide(L)'
;MLTSSSVKQPIANLALSNVVRPSVAALVKTLSNEYAGYGIRVNQVAPGRIETDRVREIDEINGKKRGVSAEEQRNLSIASIPMGRYGDPDEFGRAVAFLLSDAASYITGATLQVDGGMIQTLA
;
A
#
# COMPACT_ATOMS: atom_id res chain seq x y z
N MET A 1 -0.42 -9.75 5.33
CA MET A 1 -1.43 -8.72 5.72
C MET A 1 -1.49 -7.62 4.67
N LEU A 2 -2.66 -7.00 4.47
CA LEU A 2 -2.84 -5.83 3.61
C LEU A 2 -2.80 -4.58 4.47
N THR A 3 -1.92 -3.64 4.14
CA THR A 3 -1.76 -2.40 4.88
C THR A 3 -2.00 -1.16 3.98
N SER A 4 -1.12 -0.20 4.02
CA SER A 4 -1.20 1.04 3.24
C SER A 4 0.19 1.63 3.11
N SER A 5 0.40 2.47 2.13
CA SER A 5 1.61 3.31 2.02
C SER A 5 1.87 4.17 3.27
N SER A 6 0.83 4.43 4.09
CA SER A 6 0.99 5.14 5.37
C SER A 6 1.85 4.41 6.41
N VAL A 7 2.18 3.12 6.21
CA VAL A 7 3.17 2.42 7.06
C VAL A 7 4.61 2.91 6.84
N LYS A 8 4.85 3.57 5.72
CA LYS A 8 6.16 4.10 5.34
C LYS A 8 6.22 5.63 5.37
N GLN A 9 5.15 6.30 5.01
CA GLN A 9 5.07 7.74 4.93
C GLN A 9 3.68 8.23 5.33
N PRO A 10 3.55 9.19 6.26
CA PRO A 10 2.24 9.75 6.61
C PRO A 10 1.54 10.36 5.39
N ILE A 11 0.24 10.09 5.29
CA ILE A 11 -0.61 10.63 4.22
C ILE A 11 -1.41 11.79 4.80
N ALA A 12 -1.37 12.94 4.14
CA ALA A 12 -2.13 14.11 4.58
C ALA A 12 -3.63 13.80 4.70
N ASN A 13 -4.27 14.33 5.74
CA ASN A 13 -5.68 14.15 6.04
C ASN A 13 -6.13 12.71 6.34
N LEU A 14 -5.21 11.79 6.63
CA LEU A 14 -5.50 10.40 7.00
C LEU A 14 -4.90 10.04 8.37
N ALA A 15 -5.16 10.88 9.39
CA ALA A 15 -4.58 10.71 10.73
C ALA A 15 -4.82 9.31 11.32
N LEU A 16 -6.04 8.78 11.22
CA LEU A 16 -6.38 7.45 11.73
C LEU A 16 -5.58 6.35 11.00
N SER A 17 -5.48 6.42 9.69
CA SER A 17 -4.66 5.48 8.90
C SER A 17 -3.18 5.57 9.27
N ASN A 18 -2.68 6.77 9.47
CA ASN A 18 -1.28 7.03 9.85
C ASN A 18 -0.93 6.48 11.24
N VAL A 19 -1.91 6.29 12.12
CA VAL A 19 -1.72 5.68 13.45
C VAL A 19 -1.91 4.17 13.39
N VAL A 20 -3.03 3.71 12.82
CA VAL A 20 -3.43 2.28 12.86
C VAL A 20 -2.54 1.42 11.96
N ARG A 21 -2.20 1.88 10.76
CA ARG A 21 -1.46 1.05 9.80
C ARG A 21 -0.01 0.76 10.23
N PRO A 22 0.77 1.69 10.79
CA PRO A 22 2.07 1.36 11.38
C PRO A 22 1.99 0.36 12.54
N SER A 23 0.92 0.37 13.34
CA SER A 23 0.71 -0.64 14.38
C SER A 23 0.56 -2.05 13.80
N VAL A 24 -0.13 -2.18 12.65
CA VAL A 24 -0.21 -3.46 11.92
C VAL A 24 1.16 -3.87 11.39
N ALA A 25 1.97 -2.93 10.91
CA ALA A 25 3.34 -3.22 10.47
C ALA A 25 4.21 -3.74 11.61
N ALA A 26 4.10 -3.15 12.79
CA ALA A 26 4.77 -3.64 14.00
C ALA A 26 4.30 -5.06 14.36
N LEU A 27 3.01 -5.33 14.29
CA LEU A 27 2.45 -6.67 14.52
C LEU A 27 3.03 -7.68 13.52
N VAL A 28 3.14 -7.36 12.24
CA VAL A 28 3.76 -8.23 11.24
C VAL A 28 5.19 -8.61 11.63
N LYS A 29 5.98 -7.65 12.11
CA LYS A 29 7.35 -7.92 12.60
C LYS A 29 7.35 -8.84 13.81
N THR A 30 6.50 -8.59 14.77
CA THR A 30 6.36 -9.44 15.97
C THR A 30 6.02 -10.87 15.58
N LEU A 31 4.96 -11.05 14.81
CA LEU A 31 4.50 -12.38 14.38
C LEU A 31 5.54 -13.09 13.50
N SER A 32 6.25 -12.37 12.64
CA SER A 32 7.29 -12.97 11.82
C SER A 32 8.44 -13.56 12.66
N ASN A 33 8.82 -12.88 13.74
CA ASN A 33 9.84 -13.38 14.67
C ASN A 33 9.34 -14.56 15.49
N GLU A 34 8.12 -14.49 16.00
CA GLU A 34 7.55 -15.55 16.86
C GLU A 34 7.30 -16.85 16.10
N TYR A 35 6.88 -16.77 14.84
CA TYR A 35 6.41 -17.91 14.07
C TYR A 35 7.40 -18.44 13.02
N ALA A 36 8.52 -17.74 12.77
CA ALA A 36 9.50 -18.18 11.78
C ALA A 36 10.05 -19.59 12.08
N GLY A 37 10.30 -19.93 13.35
CA GLY A 37 10.78 -21.22 13.78
C GLY A 37 9.81 -22.38 13.52
N TYR A 38 8.54 -22.09 13.28
CA TYR A 38 7.50 -23.05 12.91
C TYR A 38 7.27 -23.14 11.39
N GLY A 39 8.13 -22.48 10.59
CA GLY A 39 7.98 -22.44 9.14
C GLY A 39 6.84 -21.54 8.65
N ILE A 40 6.32 -20.67 9.49
CA ILE A 40 5.25 -19.73 9.15
C ILE A 40 5.84 -18.38 8.80
N ARG A 41 5.56 -17.90 7.60
CA ARG A 41 5.98 -16.58 7.11
C ARG A 41 4.86 -15.57 7.29
N VAL A 42 5.19 -14.39 7.78
CA VAL A 42 4.24 -13.29 7.97
C VAL A 42 4.80 -12.05 7.29
N ASN A 43 4.13 -11.61 6.23
CA ASN A 43 4.50 -10.44 5.44
C ASN A 43 3.32 -9.49 5.28
N GLN A 44 3.60 -8.28 4.83
CA GLN A 44 2.57 -7.32 4.46
C GLN A 44 2.81 -6.73 3.08
N VAL A 45 1.73 -6.33 2.43
CA VAL A 45 1.74 -5.59 1.17
C VAL A 45 1.13 -4.22 1.41
N ALA A 46 1.82 -3.19 0.96
CA ALA A 46 1.40 -1.81 1.08
C ALA A 46 1.05 -1.26 -0.31
N PRO A 47 -0.24 -1.14 -0.65
CA PRO A 47 -0.66 -0.57 -1.92
C PRO A 47 -0.45 0.95 -1.95
N GLY A 48 -0.12 1.44 -3.13
CA GLY A 48 -0.32 2.84 -3.50
C GLY A 48 -1.73 3.08 -4.04
N ARG A 49 -1.83 3.77 -5.15
CA ARG A 49 -3.09 4.02 -5.86
C ARG A 49 -3.40 2.87 -6.82
N ILE A 50 -4.31 1.99 -6.41
CA ILE A 50 -4.80 0.88 -7.23
C ILE A 50 -6.19 1.23 -7.76
N GLU A 51 -6.46 0.98 -9.03
CA GLU A 51 -7.72 1.30 -9.71
C GLU A 51 -8.86 0.48 -9.12
N THR A 52 -9.59 1.05 -8.19
CA THR A 52 -10.72 0.45 -7.47
C THR A 52 -11.83 1.47 -7.29
N ASP A 53 -13.05 1.01 -7.03
CA ASP A 53 -14.17 1.89 -6.72
C ASP A 53 -13.85 2.80 -5.52
N ARG A 54 -13.17 2.27 -4.52
CA ARG A 54 -12.75 3.06 -3.35
C ARG A 54 -11.80 4.20 -3.70
N VAL A 55 -10.88 3.99 -4.61
CA VAL A 55 -9.95 5.07 -5.05
C VAL A 55 -10.68 6.11 -5.88
N ARG A 56 -11.66 5.70 -6.69
CA ARG A 56 -12.53 6.64 -7.42
C ARG A 56 -13.33 7.53 -6.47
N GLU A 57 -13.96 6.94 -5.45
CA GLU A 57 -14.65 7.71 -4.40
C GLU A 57 -13.73 8.72 -3.70
N ILE A 58 -12.49 8.31 -3.40
CA ILE A 58 -11.49 9.20 -2.78
C ILE A 58 -11.16 10.37 -3.71
N ASP A 59 -10.99 10.11 -5.01
CA ASP A 59 -10.73 11.17 -5.99
C ASP A 59 -11.92 12.14 -6.10
N GLU A 60 -13.17 11.63 -6.08
CA GLU A 60 -14.37 12.48 -6.03
C GLU A 60 -14.42 13.36 -4.78
N ILE A 61 -14.18 12.78 -3.61
CA ILE A 61 -14.20 13.51 -2.33
C ILE A 61 -13.11 14.58 -2.30
N ASN A 62 -11.90 14.23 -2.71
CA ASN A 62 -10.77 15.15 -2.72
C ASN A 62 -10.93 16.23 -3.79
N GLY A 63 -11.50 15.90 -4.95
CA GLY A 63 -11.85 16.87 -5.98
C GLY A 63 -12.82 17.91 -5.47
N LYS A 64 -13.91 17.49 -4.82
CA LYS A 64 -14.89 18.39 -4.20
C LYS A 64 -14.25 19.32 -3.17
N LYS A 65 -13.36 18.79 -2.31
CA LYS A 65 -12.65 19.60 -1.30
C LYS A 65 -11.72 20.65 -1.93
N ARG A 66 -11.16 20.35 -3.09
CA ARG A 66 -10.26 21.27 -3.82
C ARG A 66 -10.98 22.18 -4.82
N GLY A 67 -12.26 21.97 -5.06
CA GLY A 67 -13.02 22.70 -6.06
C GLY A 67 -12.66 22.32 -7.50
N VAL A 68 -12.20 21.10 -7.73
CA VAL A 68 -11.88 20.56 -9.05
C VAL A 68 -12.73 19.32 -9.34
N SER A 69 -12.78 18.88 -10.60
CA SER A 69 -13.48 17.65 -10.98
C SER A 69 -12.75 16.40 -10.44
N ALA A 70 -13.46 15.28 -10.36
CA ALA A 70 -12.85 14.00 -10.00
C ALA A 70 -11.73 13.59 -10.99
N GLU A 71 -11.91 13.90 -12.28
CA GLU A 71 -10.91 13.63 -13.32
C GLU A 71 -9.65 14.49 -13.13
N GLU A 72 -9.79 15.78 -12.86
CA GLU A 72 -8.66 16.65 -12.55
C GLU A 72 -7.93 16.20 -11.29
N GLN A 73 -8.66 15.82 -10.25
CA GLN A 73 -8.08 15.27 -9.03
C GLN A 73 -7.31 13.97 -9.30
N ARG A 74 -7.87 13.08 -10.14
CA ARG A 74 -7.18 11.86 -10.58
C ARG A 74 -5.88 12.19 -11.31
N ASN A 75 -5.90 13.13 -12.23
CA ASN A 75 -4.71 13.56 -12.98
C ASN A 75 -3.63 14.13 -12.06
N LEU A 76 -4.02 14.92 -11.04
CA LEU A 76 -3.10 15.41 -10.02
C LEU A 76 -2.47 14.26 -9.21
N SER A 77 -3.27 13.25 -8.87
CA SER A 77 -2.79 12.07 -8.16
C SER A 77 -1.82 11.25 -9.03
N ILE A 78 -2.14 11.05 -10.30
CA ILE A 78 -1.29 10.34 -11.27
C ILE A 78 0.05 11.06 -11.44
N ALA A 79 0.06 12.39 -11.51
CA ALA A 79 1.28 13.18 -11.65
C ALA A 79 2.27 12.98 -10.48
N SER A 80 1.78 12.57 -9.30
CA SER A 80 2.61 12.27 -8.13
C SER A 80 3.18 10.84 -8.12
N ILE A 81 2.78 10.00 -9.06
CA ILE A 81 3.22 8.60 -9.16
C ILE A 81 4.31 8.51 -10.24
N PRO A 82 5.55 8.09 -9.92
CA PRO A 82 6.63 7.99 -10.92
C PRO A 82 6.27 7.14 -12.14
N MET A 83 5.52 6.05 -11.99
CA MET A 83 5.05 5.25 -13.13
C MET A 83 3.93 5.93 -13.95
N GLY A 84 3.41 7.08 -13.53
CA GLY A 84 2.47 7.91 -14.29
C GLY A 84 1.08 7.31 -14.48
N ARG A 85 0.68 6.36 -13.62
CA ARG A 85 -0.64 5.72 -13.67
C ARG A 85 -1.03 5.10 -12.33
N TYR A 86 -2.30 4.80 -12.16
CA TYR A 86 -2.74 3.89 -11.09
C TYR A 86 -2.35 2.46 -11.43
N GLY A 87 -2.14 1.64 -10.41
CA GLY A 87 -1.91 0.21 -10.56
C GLY A 87 -3.20 -0.53 -10.89
N ASP A 88 -3.09 -1.62 -11.63
CA ASP A 88 -4.19 -2.53 -11.88
C ASP A 88 -4.38 -3.49 -10.69
N PRO A 89 -5.63 -3.84 -10.29
CA PRO A 89 -5.87 -4.83 -9.24
C PRO A 89 -5.15 -6.17 -9.46
N ASP A 90 -5.03 -6.62 -10.70
CA ASP A 90 -4.31 -7.87 -11.03
C ASP A 90 -2.80 -7.74 -10.78
N GLU A 91 -2.20 -6.57 -11.02
CA GLU A 91 -0.79 -6.34 -10.68
C GLU A 91 -0.57 -6.48 -9.18
N PHE A 92 -1.47 -5.92 -8.39
CA PHE A 92 -1.45 -6.08 -6.93
C PHE A 92 -1.65 -7.54 -6.52
N GLY A 93 -2.61 -8.23 -7.11
CA GLY A 93 -2.89 -9.64 -6.87
C GLY A 93 -1.69 -10.53 -7.16
N ARG A 94 -0.95 -10.30 -8.26
CA ARG A 94 0.28 -11.04 -8.59
C ARG A 94 1.37 -10.84 -7.54
N ALA A 95 1.54 -9.65 -7.00
CA ALA A 95 2.50 -9.36 -5.93
C ALA A 95 2.15 -10.12 -4.63
N VAL A 96 0.87 -10.18 -4.29
CA VAL A 96 0.37 -10.96 -3.14
C VAL A 96 0.60 -12.45 -3.38
N ALA A 97 0.27 -12.97 -4.57
CA ALA A 97 0.46 -14.36 -4.93
C ALA A 97 1.95 -14.77 -4.85
N PHE A 98 2.86 -13.90 -5.28
CA PHE A 98 4.30 -14.12 -5.11
C PHE A 98 4.68 -14.32 -3.63
N LEU A 99 4.24 -13.41 -2.75
CA LEU A 99 4.56 -13.52 -1.31
C LEU A 99 3.95 -14.78 -0.66
N LEU A 100 2.84 -15.28 -1.18
CA LEU A 100 2.19 -16.50 -0.68
C LEU A 100 2.80 -17.79 -1.25
N SER A 101 3.58 -17.68 -2.32
CA SER A 101 4.17 -18.82 -3.01
C SER A 101 5.50 -19.26 -2.38
N ASP A 102 5.99 -20.45 -2.80
CA ASP A 102 7.30 -20.96 -2.42
C ASP A 102 8.45 -20.13 -2.99
N ALA A 103 8.22 -19.33 -4.05
CA ALA A 103 9.19 -18.38 -4.57
C ALA A 103 9.62 -17.33 -3.51
N ALA A 104 8.78 -17.07 -2.52
CA ALA A 104 9.06 -16.19 -1.39
C ALA A 104 9.43 -16.95 -0.10
N SER A 105 9.93 -18.19 -0.20
CA SER A 105 10.17 -19.07 0.94
C SER A 105 11.14 -18.53 2.00
N TYR A 106 12.04 -17.63 1.62
CA TYR A 106 12.98 -16.97 2.54
C TYR A 106 12.62 -15.52 2.88
N ILE A 107 11.35 -15.14 2.63
CA ILE A 107 10.84 -13.78 2.89
C ILE A 107 9.83 -13.85 4.03
N THR A 108 10.17 -13.27 5.18
CA THR A 108 9.27 -13.07 6.32
C THR A 108 9.54 -11.72 6.99
N GLY A 109 8.53 -11.10 7.58
CA GLY A 109 8.62 -9.78 8.20
C GLY A 109 8.80 -8.63 7.21
N ALA A 110 8.60 -8.86 5.92
CA ALA A 110 8.79 -7.85 4.88
C ALA A 110 7.54 -6.99 4.67
N THR A 111 7.80 -5.76 4.22
CA THR A 111 6.78 -4.87 3.66
C THR A 111 7.05 -4.72 2.16
N LEU A 112 6.21 -5.29 1.34
CA LEU A 112 6.28 -5.12 -0.11
C LEU A 112 5.40 -3.94 -0.53
N GLN A 113 6.02 -2.91 -1.09
CA GLN A 113 5.31 -1.77 -1.68
C GLN A 113 4.90 -2.10 -3.10
N VAL A 114 3.63 -1.85 -3.42
CA VAL A 114 3.06 -1.99 -4.77
C VAL A 114 2.37 -0.66 -5.09
N ASP A 115 3.16 0.34 -5.45
CA ASP A 115 2.74 1.74 -5.45
C ASP A 115 3.22 2.58 -6.63
N GLY A 116 3.83 1.96 -7.63
CA GLY A 116 4.36 2.67 -8.80
C GLY A 116 5.49 3.65 -8.48
N GLY A 117 6.18 3.48 -7.36
CA GLY A 117 7.25 4.36 -6.88
C GLY A 117 6.76 5.59 -6.12
N MET A 118 5.50 5.60 -5.70
CA MET A 118 4.89 6.76 -5.04
C MET A 118 5.58 7.12 -3.71
N ILE A 119 5.98 6.12 -2.93
CA ILE A 119 6.69 6.32 -1.67
C ILE A 119 8.18 6.41 -1.94
N GLN A 120 8.79 7.52 -1.53
CA GLN A 120 10.19 7.85 -1.82
C GLN A 120 11.12 7.69 -0.61
N THR A 121 10.62 7.17 0.51
CA THR A 121 11.45 6.92 1.70
C THR A 121 12.35 5.71 1.48
N LEU A 122 13.58 5.80 1.99
CA LEU A 122 14.56 4.70 1.93
C LEU A 122 14.29 3.60 2.98
N ALA A 123 13.51 3.90 3.98
CA ALA A 123 13.23 2.98 5.10
C ALA A 123 11.90 2.24 4.93
#